data_5bf0e1ef62ce355d804b92c15e6a3ac3
#
_entry.id   5bf0e1ef62ce355d804b92c15e6a3ac3
#
_cell.length_a   1.000
_cell.length_b   1.000
_cell.length_c   1.000
_cell.angle_alpha   90.00
_cell.angle_beta   90.00
_cell.angle_gamma   90.00
#
_symmetry.space_group_name_H-M   'P 1'
#
loop_
_entity.id
_entity.type
_entity.pdbx_description
1 polymer ?
#
loop_
_entity_poly.entity_id
_entity_poly.type
_entity_poly.pdbx_seq_one_letter_code
_entity_poly.pdbx_strand_id
1 'polypeptide(L)'
;MCLGLQAHATDYLMFIGAGGEPAKQSTTLFDPMIKNMATYVNQSPGLKVNVALNGGHAKTEEIIKNSFGAAESKTNFQESDYKRLIENYKKKLENNEMVSGDQFMIYIDSHGAEKYGNLKTHAIATSEGSLTNLNTLAGASVVNLDQLEELKKLAKAKGVKMAIIDGSCHSGNTQSLADENTCVISSTGPNHYAYSPFSENFSASMVKGKNLEEIFLDTRAKDTTAALPMISTHSGQEVTDLLYKKITPFLYHFDNDHDKLTPYLKNHESDESQCLAEESYSSLVETIKKIEELNTVSKKFLWWTRKKMTVNLTNLKALLASYENSMVQVQRQMKELGPDRLNQKEIFRTPSQTVQYSWRDLLTTDYKTIVAGLQERLKSATDSWDIGQMKDLISTYDQANLKKEELIKAQPDLANIIEKESAIKKSIASNYFTAAAIGKEERKLYAALYKSSQKDQLLDAPNPCRNFKL
;
A
#
# COMPACT_ATOMS: atom_id res chain seq x y z
N MET A 1 34.62 21.83 41.73
CA MET A 1 34.34 21.63 40.31
C MET A 1 33.75 20.25 40.13
N CYS A 2 32.45 20.12 40.09
CA CYS A 2 31.83 18.85 39.71
C CYS A 2 31.83 18.81 38.18
N LEU A 3 32.69 17.99 37.62
CA LEU A 3 32.61 17.55 36.25
C LEU A 3 31.32 16.75 36.13
N GLY A 4 30.25 17.39 35.69
CA GLY A 4 29.02 16.69 35.32
C GLY A 4 29.37 15.76 34.15
N LEU A 5 29.38 14.47 34.43
CA LEU A 5 29.31 13.44 33.42
C LEU A 5 28.00 13.74 32.61
N GLN A 6 28.15 14.30 31.42
CA GLN A 6 27.06 14.32 30.47
C GLN A 6 26.71 12.84 30.21
N ALA A 7 25.62 12.38 30.79
CA ALA A 7 25.05 11.09 30.44
C ALA A 7 24.74 11.14 28.93
N HIS A 8 25.42 10.32 28.17
CA HIS A 8 25.08 10.16 26.75
C HIS A 8 23.68 9.61 26.67
N ALA A 9 22.85 10.27 25.87
CA ALA A 9 21.52 9.80 25.57
C ALA A 9 21.59 8.37 25.00
N THR A 10 20.74 7.50 25.48
CA THR A 10 20.65 6.11 25.04
C THR A 10 19.51 5.97 24.04
N ASP A 11 19.79 5.25 22.96
CA ASP A 11 18.77 4.96 21.96
C ASP A 11 18.22 3.55 22.17
N TYR A 12 16.88 3.42 22.09
CA TYR A 12 16.14 2.17 22.26
C TYR A 12 15.33 1.87 21.00
N LEU A 13 15.34 0.59 20.59
CA LEU A 13 14.56 0.08 19.46
C LEU A 13 13.71 -1.13 19.90
N MET A 14 12.41 -1.01 19.73
CA MET A 14 11.46 -2.12 19.70
C MET A 14 11.10 -2.41 18.26
N PHE A 15 11.51 -3.56 17.73
CA PHE A 15 11.25 -3.97 16.35
C PHE A 15 10.32 -5.17 16.34
N ILE A 16 9.11 -5.00 15.79
CA ILE A 16 8.04 -6.01 15.81
C ILE A 16 7.41 -6.19 14.43
N GLY A 17 6.96 -7.40 14.14
CA GLY A 17 6.19 -7.67 12.92
C GLY A 17 6.48 -9.00 12.24
N ALA A 18 6.35 -9.00 10.91
CA ALA A 18 6.43 -10.17 10.04
C ALA A 18 5.43 -11.27 10.41
N GLY A 19 4.23 -10.86 10.86
CA GLY A 19 3.13 -11.75 11.20
C GLY A 19 2.14 -11.94 10.06
N GLY A 20 1.34 -13.02 10.14
CA GLY A 20 0.25 -13.30 9.21
C GLY A 20 0.65 -14.01 7.93
N GLU A 21 1.92 -14.27 7.68
CA GLU A 21 2.40 -14.95 6.48
C GLU A 21 1.99 -16.44 6.44
N PRO A 22 1.77 -17.02 5.24
CA PRO A 22 1.38 -18.43 5.10
C PRO A 22 2.43 -19.39 5.67
N ALA A 23 2.05 -20.24 6.61
CA ALA A 23 2.96 -21.12 7.36
C ALA A 23 3.79 -22.10 6.50
N LYS A 24 3.39 -22.36 5.25
CA LYS A 24 4.11 -23.28 4.35
C LYS A 24 5.32 -22.65 3.64
N GLN A 25 5.51 -21.35 3.73
CA GLN A 25 6.62 -20.65 3.10
C GLN A 25 7.85 -20.67 4.02
N SER A 26 9.04 -20.76 3.43
CA SER A 26 10.30 -20.67 4.21
C SER A 26 10.76 -19.24 4.46
N THR A 27 10.23 -18.27 3.69
CA THR A 27 10.55 -16.84 3.73
C THR A 27 9.27 -16.03 3.89
N THR A 28 9.39 -14.79 4.30
CA THR A 28 8.29 -13.82 4.34
C THR A 28 8.55 -12.67 3.37
N LEU A 29 7.50 -11.93 3.03
CA LEU A 29 7.63 -10.70 2.23
C LEU A 29 8.44 -9.61 2.98
N PHE A 30 8.60 -9.73 4.29
CA PHE A 30 9.31 -8.78 5.15
C PHE A 30 10.83 -8.99 5.19
N ASP A 31 11.37 -10.08 4.64
CA ASP A 31 12.80 -10.42 4.70
C ASP A 31 13.75 -9.29 4.22
N PRO A 32 13.46 -8.54 3.12
CA PRO A 32 14.34 -7.45 2.70
C PRO A 32 14.44 -6.33 3.73
N MET A 33 13.31 -5.92 4.29
CA MET A 33 13.26 -4.90 5.34
C MET A 33 13.97 -5.37 6.62
N ILE A 34 13.76 -6.64 7.04
CA ILE A 34 14.44 -7.22 8.20
C ILE A 34 15.97 -7.16 8.03
N LYS A 35 16.50 -7.46 6.85
CA LYS A 35 17.95 -7.37 6.55
C LYS A 35 18.47 -5.94 6.63
N ASN A 36 17.71 -4.98 6.10
CA ASN A 36 18.07 -3.56 6.18
C ASN A 36 18.12 -3.08 7.63
N MET A 37 17.10 -3.42 8.44
CA MET A 37 17.05 -3.09 9.86
C MET A 37 18.20 -3.74 10.63
N ALA A 38 18.54 -4.98 10.32
CA ALA A 38 19.71 -5.65 10.92
C ALA A 38 21.01 -4.92 10.60
N THR A 39 21.15 -4.41 9.37
CA THR A 39 22.30 -3.59 8.98
C THR A 39 22.37 -2.31 9.80
N TYR A 40 21.25 -1.60 9.96
CA TYR A 40 21.17 -0.41 10.82
C TYR A 40 21.57 -0.70 12.27
N VAL A 41 21.00 -1.77 12.86
CA VAL A 41 21.30 -2.18 14.24
C VAL A 41 22.80 -2.48 14.42
N ASN A 42 23.40 -3.22 13.50
CA ASN A 42 24.82 -3.58 13.56
C ASN A 42 25.77 -2.36 13.38
N GLN A 43 25.31 -1.32 12.71
CA GLN A 43 26.06 -0.06 12.52
C GLN A 43 25.80 0.97 13.63
N SER A 44 24.93 0.66 14.60
CA SER A 44 24.53 1.57 15.69
C SER A 44 24.98 1.05 17.05
N PRO A 45 26.30 1.14 17.38
CA PRO A 45 26.82 0.67 18.65
C PRO A 45 26.18 1.45 19.81
N GLY A 46 25.73 0.72 20.83
CA GLY A 46 25.04 1.28 22.00
C GLY A 46 23.50 1.34 21.88
N LEU A 47 22.96 1.08 20.71
CA LEU A 47 21.51 0.93 20.54
C LEU A 47 20.98 -0.30 21.32
N LYS A 48 20.02 -0.11 22.19
CA LYS A 48 19.35 -1.15 22.97
C LYS A 48 18.19 -1.73 22.17
N VAL A 49 18.29 -2.97 21.72
CA VAL A 49 17.36 -3.54 20.73
C VAL A 49 16.62 -4.73 21.29
N ASN A 50 15.30 -4.71 21.16
CA ASN A 50 14.43 -5.86 21.39
C ASN A 50 13.67 -6.19 20.10
N VAL A 51 13.71 -7.44 19.68
CA VAL A 51 13.14 -7.93 18.42
C VAL A 51 12.07 -8.96 18.72
N ALA A 52 10.87 -8.78 18.19
CA ALA A 52 9.83 -9.80 18.14
C ALA A 52 9.30 -9.87 16.71
N LEU A 53 9.82 -10.79 15.94
CA LEU A 53 9.55 -10.91 14.50
C LEU A 53 9.23 -12.35 14.12
N ASN A 54 8.31 -12.48 13.14
CA ASN A 54 8.05 -13.75 12.50
C ASN A 54 7.57 -14.86 13.47
N GLY A 55 7.62 -16.08 13.03
CA GLY A 55 7.35 -17.33 13.74
C GLY A 55 6.98 -18.44 12.75
N GLY A 56 7.87 -19.45 12.63
CA GLY A 56 7.63 -20.62 11.80
C GLY A 56 8.14 -20.56 10.35
N HIS A 57 8.83 -19.49 9.92
CA HIS A 57 9.41 -19.37 8.59
C HIS A 57 10.94 -19.54 8.67
N ALA A 58 11.42 -20.75 8.39
CA ALA A 58 12.78 -21.18 8.73
C ALA A 58 13.90 -20.25 8.21
N LYS A 59 13.82 -19.75 6.98
CA LYS A 59 14.83 -18.83 6.42
C LYS A 59 14.75 -17.44 7.03
N THR A 60 13.54 -16.93 7.31
CA THR A 60 13.37 -15.65 8.01
C THR A 60 13.93 -15.75 9.44
N GLU A 61 13.68 -16.85 10.15
CA GLU A 61 14.25 -17.10 11.48
C GLU A 61 15.78 -17.16 11.45
N GLU A 62 16.35 -17.79 10.43
CA GLU A 62 17.81 -17.81 10.22
C GLU A 62 18.37 -16.38 10.03
N ILE A 63 17.70 -15.54 9.22
CA ILE A 63 18.08 -14.14 9.06
C ILE A 63 18.06 -13.42 10.41
N ILE A 64 16.96 -13.54 11.17
CA ILE A 64 16.80 -12.88 12.46
C ILE A 64 17.89 -13.35 13.45
N LYS A 65 18.10 -14.66 13.53
CA LYS A 65 19.11 -15.25 14.43
C LYS A 65 20.51 -14.75 14.13
N ASN A 66 20.89 -14.71 12.85
CA ASN A 66 22.24 -14.41 12.43
C ASN A 66 22.54 -12.91 12.35
N SER A 67 21.52 -12.08 12.12
CA SER A 67 21.71 -10.66 11.81
C SER A 67 21.54 -9.72 13.01
N PHE A 68 20.81 -10.11 14.06
CA PHE A 68 20.57 -9.28 15.25
C PHE A 68 21.40 -9.75 16.46
N GLY A 69 22.73 -9.91 16.27
CA GLY A 69 23.63 -10.41 17.32
C GLY A 69 23.63 -9.58 18.59
N ALA A 70 23.47 -8.26 18.48
CA ALA A 70 23.49 -7.32 19.59
C ALA A 70 22.13 -7.10 20.27
N ALA A 71 21.04 -7.75 19.81
CA ALA A 71 19.74 -7.57 20.42
C ALA A 71 19.65 -8.15 21.83
N GLU A 72 19.07 -7.41 22.77
CA GLU A 72 18.82 -7.84 24.16
C GLU A 72 17.86 -9.03 24.21
N SER A 73 16.86 -9.06 23.32
CA SER A 73 15.95 -10.20 23.15
C SER A 73 15.57 -10.40 21.69
N LYS A 74 15.39 -11.67 21.31
CA LYS A 74 14.88 -12.11 20.01
C LYS A 74 13.81 -13.16 20.27
N THR A 75 12.57 -12.87 19.86
CA THR A 75 11.43 -13.77 20.03
C THR A 75 10.57 -13.78 18.76
N ASN A 76 9.66 -14.74 18.67
CA ASN A 76 8.64 -14.71 17.66
C ASN A 76 7.67 -13.55 17.94
N PHE A 77 6.94 -13.12 16.92
CA PHE A 77 5.93 -12.07 17.09
C PHE A 77 4.58 -12.71 17.48
N GLN A 78 4.46 -13.09 18.74
CA GLN A 78 3.22 -13.59 19.34
C GLN A 78 2.55 -12.51 20.18
N GLU A 79 1.26 -12.66 20.45
CA GLU A 79 0.52 -11.72 21.30
C GLU A 79 1.13 -11.59 22.70
N SER A 80 1.57 -12.73 23.28
CA SER A 80 2.24 -12.77 24.56
C SER A 80 3.58 -12.03 24.57
N ASP A 81 4.37 -12.14 23.48
CA ASP A 81 5.65 -11.45 23.32
C ASP A 81 5.45 -9.95 23.15
N TYR A 82 4.45 -9.53 22.38
CA TYR A 82 4.09 -8.11 22.27
C TYR A 82 3.73 -7.50 23.61
N LYS A 83 2.82 -8.13 24.36
CA LYS A 83 2.44 -7.68 25.69
C LYS A 83 3.64 -7.61 26.64
N ARG A 84 4.50 -8.61 26.61
CA ARG A 84 5.71 -8.64 27.43
C ARG A 84 6.68 -7.50 27.07
N LEU A 85 6.84 -7.18 25.78
CA LEU A 85 7.67 -6.05 25.35
C LEU A 85 7.10 -4.72 25.84
N ILE A 86 5.78 -4.50 25.70
CA ILE A 86 5.10 -3.31 26.21
C ILE A 86 5.36 -3.14 27.71
N GLU A 87 5.11 -4.17 28.50
CA GLU A 87 5.32 -4.13 29.95
C GLU A 87 6.80 -3.92 30.34
N ASN A 88 7.73 -4.49 29.57
CA ASN A 88 9.16 -4.30 29.81
C ASN A 88 9.56 -2.82 29.60
N TYR A 89 9.11 -2.19 28.50
CA TYR A 89 9.42 -0.79 28.25
C TYR A 89 8.70 0.15 29.21
N LYS A 90 7.47 -0.16 29.67
CA LYS A 90 6.81 0.57 30.76
C LYS A 90 7.68 0.56 32.02
N LYS A 91 8.13 -0.62 32.45
CA LYS A 91 9.02 -0.75 33.63
C LYS A 91 10.31 0.02 33.47
N LYS A 92 10.96 -0.03 32.29
CA LYS A 92 12.17 0.76 32.01
C LYS A 92 11.92 2.28 32.20
N LEU A 93 10.78 2.78 31.73
CA LEU A 93 10.37 4.18 31.90
C LEU A 93 10.05 4.50 33.38
N GLU A 94 9.28 3.67 34.04
CA GLU A 94 8.89 3.85 35.45
C GLU A 94 10.10 3.83 36.40
N ASN A 95 11.04 2.91 36.17
CA ASN A 95 12.25 2.74 36.97
C ASN A 95 13.36 3.74 36.64
N ASN A 96 13.14 4.70 35.73
CA ASN A 96 14.13 5.66 35.23
C ASN A 96 15.35 5.00 34.60
N GLU A 97 15.20 3.82 33.98
CA GLU A 97 16.20 3.22 33.10
C GLU A 97 16.24 3.93 31.74
N MET A 98 15.12 4.55 31.37
CA MET A 98 14.99 5.48 30.27
C MET A 98 14.69 6.87 30.83
N VAL A 99 15.51 7.85 30.48
CA VAL A 99 15.51 9.17 31.10
C VAL A 99 15.41 10.29 30.04
N SER A 100 15.22 11.51 30.50
CA SER A 100 15.12 12.69 29.61
C SER A 100 16.35 12.80 28.71
N GLY A 101 16.09 12.97 27.42
CA GLY A 101 17.10 13.00 26.37
C GLY A 101 17.28 11.69 25.61
N ASP A 102 16.91 10.55 26.19
CA ASP A 102 16.90 9.27 25.48
C ASP A 102 15.89 9.27 24.33
N GLN A 103 16.11 8.36 23.38
CA GLN A 103 15.22 8.17 22.23
C GLN A 103 14.69 6.74 22.21
N PHE A 104 13.40 6.60 21.95
CA PHE A 104 12.73 5.31 21.86
C PHE A 104 11.98 5.18 20.54
N MET A 105 12.47 4.30 19.67
CA MET A 105 11.85 3.98 18.39
C MET A 105 11.10 2.65 18.47
N ILE A 106 9.86 2.65 17.99
CA ILE A 106 9.06 1.46 17.72
C ILE A 106 8.95 1.32 16.22
N TYR A 107 9.52 0.27 15.65
CA TYR A 107 9.41 -0.05 14.25
C TYR A 107 8.51 -1.26 14.07
N ILE A 108 7.44 -1.08 13.29
CA ILE A 108 6.38 -2.05 13.06
C ILE A 108 6.33 -2.33 11.57
N ASP A 109 6.37 -3.61 11.16
CA ASP A 109 6.10 -4.00 9.79
C ASP A 109 5.45 -5.39 9.77
N SER A 110 4.15 -5.43 9.54
CA SER A 110 3.33 -6.64 9.56
C SER A 110 2.10 -6.45 8.68
N HIS A 111 1.31 -7.48 8.47
CA HIS A 111 -0.03 -7.27 7.90
C HIS A 111 -0.90 -6.47 8.87
N GLY A 112 -1.65 -5.50 8.35
CA GLY A 112 -2.54 -4.63 9.12
C GLY A 112 -3.99 -4.74 8.67
N ALA A 113 -4.92 -4.67 9.61
CA ALA A 113 -6.36 -4.62 9.35
C ALA A 113 -6.87 -3.19 9.32
N GLU A 114 -8.00 -2.97 8.67
CA GLU A 114 -8.77 -1.73 8.81
C GLU A 114 -9.10 -1.45 10.27
N LYS A 115 -9.25 -0.17 10.58
CA LYS A 115 -9.73 0.25 11.89
C LYS A 115 -11.16 -0.27 12.12
N TYR A 116 -11.39 -0.98 13.20
CA TYR A 116 -12.70 -1.49 13.55
C TYR A 116 -13.08 -1.19 15.01
N GLY A 117 -14.37 -1.14 15.27
CA GLY A 117 -14.91 -0.87 16.62
C GLY A 117 -14.45 0.47 17.18
N ASN A 118 -14.08 0.45 18.46
CA ASN A 118 -13.65 1.64 19.20
C ASN A 118 -12.13 1.88 19.18
N LEU A 119 -11.37 1.19 18.32
CA LEU A 119 -9.93 1.40 18.21
C LEU A 119 -9.62 2.84 17.79
N LYS A 120 -8.60 3.44 18.39
CA LYS A 120 -8.04 4.72 17.95
C LYS A 120 -7.11 4.53 16.77
N THR A 121 -6.34 3.45 16.81
CA THR A 121 -5.41 3.02 15.76
C THR A 121 -6.00 1.88 14.93
N HIS A 122 -5.24 0.84 14.72
CA HIS A 122 -5.65 -0.40 14.03
C HIS A 122 -4.96 -1.61 14.67
N ALA A 123 -5.26 -2.80 14.16
CA ALA A 123 -4.62 -4.04 14.58
C ALA A 123 -3.66 -4.56 13.53
N ILE A 124 -2.62 -5.27 13.99
CA ILE A 124 -1.65 -5.94 13.13
C ILE A 124 -1.61 -7.44 13.43
N ALA A 125 -1.33 -8.25 12.40
CA ALA A 125 -1.23 -9.70 12.54
C ALA A 125 0.01 -10.10 13.33
N THR A 126 -0.14 -11.09 14.20
CA THR A 126 0.97 -11.81 14.84
C THR A 126 1.37 -13.03 13.99
N SER A 127 2.38 -13.76 14.41
CA SER A 127 2.78 -15.03 13.79
C SER A 127 1.88 -16.21 14.17
N GLU A 128 0.87 -15.99 15.01
CA GLU A 128 -0.04 -17.04 15.46
C GLU A 128 -1.24 -17.15 14.50
N GLY A 129 -1.55 -18.37 14.08
CA GLY A 129 -2.61 -18.65 13.12
C GLY A 129 -2.15 -18.55 11.66
N SER A 130 -3.10 -18.68 10.74
CA SER A 130 -2.88 -18.57 9.30
C SER A 130 -3.87 -17.59 8.71
N LEU A 131 -3.38 -16.61 8.03
CA LEU A 131 -4.19 -15.58 7.39
C LEU A 131 -5.04 -16.18 6.27
N THR A 132 -6.35 -16.03 6.36
CA THR A 132 -7.31 -16.46 5.35
C THR A 132 -7.93 -15.29 4.58
N ASN A 133 -7.86 -14.08 5.16
CA ASN A 133 -8.33 -12.86 4.54
C ASN A 133 -7.44 -11.68 4.96
N LEU A 134 -6.79 -11.04 3.97
CA LEU A 134 -5.85 -9.92 4.19
C LEU A 134 -6.54 -8.66 4.75
N ASN A 135 -7.78 -8.40 4.36
CA ASN A 135 -8.46 -7.16 4.74
C ASN A 135 -8.92 -7.17 6.21
N THR A 136 -9.36 -8.32 6.69
CA THR A 136 -9.89 -8.49 8.04
C THR A 136 -8.91 -9.18 8.98
N LEU A 137 -7.76 -9.66 8.48
CA LEU A 137 -6.80 -10.52 9.18
C LEU A 137 -7.43 -11.81 9.74
N ALA A 138 -8.55 -12.26 9.16
CA ALA A 138 -9.22 -13.47 9.61
C ALA A 138 -8.27 -14.67 9.52
N GLY A 139 -8.27 -15.51 10.56
CA GLY A 139 -7.41 -16.68 10.71
C GLY A 139 -6.07 -16.42 11.38
N ALA A 140 -5.59 -15.18 11.45
CA ALA A 140 -4.43 -14.80 12.24
C ALA A 140 -4.85 -14.28 13.63
N SER A 141 -3.99 -14.45 14.64
CA SER A 141 -4.08 -13.68 15.88
C SER A 141 -3.62 -12.25 15.61
N VAL A 142 -4.15 -11.29 16.35
CA VAL A 142 -3.86 -9.86 16.15
C VAL A 142 -3.52 -9.17 17.47
N VAL A 143 -2.69 -8.14 17.39
CA VAL A 143 -2.45 -7.20 18.48
C VAL A 143 -2.93 -5.81 18.10
N ASN A 144 -3.45 -5.10 19.09
CA ASN A 144 -3.97 -3.76 18.92
C ASN A 144 -2.89 -2.73 19.25
N LEU A 145 -2.64 -1.79 18.35
CA LEU A 145 -1.63 -0.74 18.54
C LEU A 145 -2.07 0.38 19.50
N ASP A 146 -3.33 0.44 19.92
CA ASP A 146 -3.78 1.38 20.97
C ASP A 146 -3.00 1.22 22.28
N GLN A 147 -2.43 0.03 22.52
CA GLN A 147 -1.60 -0.23 23.70
C GLN A 147 -0.32 0.63 23.73
N LEU A 148 0.10 1.17 22.60
CA LEU A 148 1.24 2.10 22.51
C LEU A 148 0.94 3.47 23.12
N GLU A 149 -0.34 3.84 23.29
CA GLU A 149 -0.75 5.12 23.88
C GLU A 149 -0.20 5.29 25.31
N GLU A 150 -0.14 4.20 26.07
CA GLU A 150 0.36 4.24 27.44
C GLU A 150 1.87 4.41 27.46
N LEU A 151 2.61 3.69 26.61
CA LEU A 151 4.05 3.90 26.44
C LEU A 151 4.36 5.34 26.03
N LYS A 152 3.60 5.90 25.10
CA LYS A 152 3.72 7.29 24.67
C LYS A 152 3.57 8.26 25.82
N LYS A 153 2.53 8.10 26.65
CA LYS A 153 2.30 8.95 27.83
C LYS A 153 3.45 8.89 28.83
N LEU A 154 3.96 7.69 29.11
CA LEU A 154 5.09 7.50 30.00
C LEU A 154 6.39 8.09 29.44
N ALA A 155 6.69 7.85 28.15
CA ALA A 155 7.86 8.43 27.48
C ALA A 155 7.84 9.96 27.55
N LYS A 156 6.69 10.58 27.23
CA LYS A 156 6.49 12.03 27.32
C LYS A 156 6.71 12.54 28.74
N ALA A 157 6.12 11.89 29.75
CA ALA A 157 6.28 12.27 31.15
C ALA A 157 7.73 12.19 31.65
N LYS A 158 8.54 11.30 31.05
CA LYS A 158 9.99 11.15 31.35
C LYS A 158 10.89 12.00 30.47
N GLY A 159 10.36 12.73 29.49
CA GLY A 159 11.16 13.50 28.53
C GLY A 159 11.95 12.62 27.55
N VAL A 160 11.53 11.37 27.35
CA VAL A 160 12.07 10.45 26.36
C VAL A 160 11.42 10.74 25.02
N LYS A 161 12.20 11.04 23.99
CA LYS A 161 11.68 11.25 22.64
C LYS A 161 11.17 9.93 22.06
N MET A 162 9.99 9.94 21.46
CA MET A 162 9.42 8.71 20.91
C MET A 162 9.23 8.82 19.40
N ALA A 163 9.44 7.69 18.71
CA ALA A 163 9.11 7.56 17.29
C ALA A 163 8.37 6.24 17.06
N ILE A 164 7.32 6.27 16.23
CA ILE A 164 6.59 5.09 15.78
C ILE A 164 6.64 5.09 14.26
N ILE A 165 7.29 4.08 13.69
CA ILE A 165 7.32 3.82 12.25
C ILE A 165 6.44 2.60 12.01
N ASP A 166 5.37 2.77 11.25
CA ASP A 166 4.39 1.74 10.99
C ASP A 166 4.33 1.43 9.48
N GLY A 167 4.87 0.27 9.10
CA GLY A 167 4.92 -0.24 7.73
C GLY A 167 3.69 -1.04 7.30
N SER A 168 2.73 -1.29 8.20
CA SER A 168 1.58 -2.14 7.94
C SER A 168 0.50 -1.48 7.07
N CYS A 169 -0.40 -2.29 6.50
CA CYS A 169 -1.62 -1.78 5.87
C CYS A 169 -2.44 -0.96 6.89
N HIS A 170 -3.15 0.07 6.42
CA HIS A 170 -3.97 0.96 7.25
C HIS A 170 -3.19 1.75 8.32
N SER A 171 -1.86 1.80 8.22
CA SER A 171 -0.96 2.44 9.19
C SER A 171 -1.22 3.95 9.41
N GLY A 172 -1.91 4.61 8.47
CA GLY A 172 -2.37 5.99 8.68
C GLY A 172 -3.21 6.20 9.94
N ASN A 173 -3.85 5.15 10.47
CA ASN A 173 -4.57 5.21 11.74
C ASN A 173 -3.62 5.42 12.94
N THR A 174 -2.36 5.00 12.84
CA THR A 174 -1.33 5.19 13.87
C THR A 174 -0.96 6.67 14.04
N GLN A 175 -1.27 7.54 13.07
CA GLN A 175 -1.10 8.99 13.20
C GLN A 175 -1.83 9.58 14.41
N SER A 176 -2.87 8.92 14.92
CA SER A 176 -3.58 9.30 16.15
C SER A 176 -2.71 9.25 17.41
N LEU A 177 -1.55 8.57 17.36
CA LEU A 177 -0.57 8.51 18.44
C LEU A 177 0.43 9.67 18.43
N ALA A 178 0.41 10.51 17.40
CA ALA A 178 1.33 11.66 17.30
C ALA A 178 1.05 12.73 18.35
N ASP A 179 2.11 13.35 18.86
CA ASP A 179 2.05 14.57 19.64
C ASP A 179 3.39 15.35 19.51
N GLU A 180 3.57 16.39 20.28
CA GLU A 180 4.78 17.24 20.24
C GLU A 180 6.07 16.51 20.64
N ASN A 181 5.99 15.35 21.28
CA ASN A 181 7.12 14.52 21.70
C ASN A 181 7.27 13.21 20.89
N THR A 182 6.23 12.86 20.12
CA THR A 182 6.14 11.58 19.41
C THR A 182 6.03 11.79 17.91
N CYS A 183 7.07 11.38 17.17
CA CYS A 183 7.05 11.30 15.72
C CYS A 183 6.31 10.03 15.29
N VAL A 184 5.36 10.16 14.38
CA VAL A 184 4.71 9.00 13.74
C VAL A 184 4.90 9.08 12.23
N ILE A 185 5.38 7.97 11.66
CA ILE A 185 5.51 7.76 10.23
C ILE A 185 4.74 6.49 9.88
N SER A 186 3.87 6.60 8.90
CA SER A 186 3.08 5.49 8.38
C SER A 186 3.36 5.28 6.89
N SER A 187 3.39 4.01 6.47
CA SER A 187 3.66 3.63 5.08
C SER A 187 2.50 3.91 4.15
N THR A 188 1.30 4.13 4.70
CA THR A 188 0.09 4.35 3.90
C THR A 188 -0.97 5.15 4.68
N GLY A 189 -2.05 5.51 3.99
CA GLY A 189 -3.22 6.19 4.59
C GLY A 189 -4.10 5.26 5.44
N PRO A 190 -5.08 5.81 6.19
CA PRO A 190 -5.90 5.05 7.13
C PRO A 190 -6.72 3.92 6.49
N ASN A 191 -7.17 4.10 5.25
CA ASN A 191 -8.04 3.16 4.53
C ASN A 191 -7.33 2.53 3.32
N HIS A 192 -5.98 2.44 3.35
CA HIS A 192 -5.19 2.03 2.20
C HIS A 192 -4.23 0.92 2.56
N TYR A 193 -3.84 0.14 1.55
CA TYR A 193 -2.83 -0.90 1.69
C TYR A 193 -1.42 -0.32 1.68
N ALA A 194 -0.54 -0.92 2.47
CA ALA A 194 0.90 -0.69 2.39
C ALA A 194 1.51 -1.61 1.32
N TYR A 195 2.64 -1.17 0.78
CA TYR A 195 3.42 -1.93 -0.17
C TYR A 195 4.87 -2.01 0.30
N SER A 196 5.49 -3.17 0.16
CA SER A 196 6.86 -3.44 0.61
C SER A 196 7.90 -2.39 0.20
N PRO A 197 7.87 -1.78 -1.01
CA PRO A 197 8.86 -0.80 -1.41
C PRO A 197 9.01 0.39 -0.46
N PHE A 198 7.95 0.83 0.24
CA PHE A 198 8.12 1.90 1.22
C PHE A 198 8.95 1.45 2.42
N SER A 199 8.59 0.34 3.07
CA SER A 199 9.32 -0.19 4.23
C SER A 199 10.76 -0.57 3.88
N GLU A 200 10.98 -1.15 2.69
CA GLU A 200 12.32 -1.49 2.21
C GLU A 200 13.18 -0.23 1.98
N ASN A 201 12.66 0.79 1.30
CA ASN A 201 13.39 2.03 1.05
C ASN A 201 13.60 2.83 2.34
N PHE A 202 12.63 2.83 3.26
CA PHE A 202 12.75 3.51 4.54
C PHE A 202 13.84 2.89 5.38
N SER A 203 13.78 1.57 5.60
CA SER A 203 14.77 0.82 6.37
C SER A 203 16.19 0.89 5.76
N ALA A 204 16.31 0.83 4.44
CA ALA A 204 17.59 1.02 3.74
C ALA A 204 18.15 2.46 3.86
N SER A 205 17.30 3.46 4.12
CA SER A 205 17.71 4.85 4.31
C SER A 205 18.04 5.21 5.76
N MET A 206 17.84 4.28 6.69
CA MET A 206 18.17 4.45 8.10
C MET A 206 19.69 4.40 8.30
N VAL A 207 20.29 5.57 8.39
CA VAL A 207 21.75 5.73 8.59
C VAL A 207 22.02 6.74 9.69
N LYS A 208 23.09 6.52 10.45
CA LYS A 208 23.49 7.39 11.55
C LYS A 208 23.67 8.84 11.09
N GLY A 209 23.13 9.75 11.88
CA GLY A 209 23.22 11.20 11.67
C GLY A 209 22.06 11.80 10.86
N LYS A 210 21.23 11.00 10.21
CA LYS A 210 19.96 11.47 9.62
C LYS A 210 18.86 11.55 10.67
N ASN A 211 17.92 12.48 10.47
CA ASN A 211 16.68 12.49 11.25
C ASN A 211 15.52 11.80 10.48
N LEU A 212 14.46 11.46 11.20
CA LEU A 212 13.34 10.71 10.62
C LEU A 212 12.59 11.49 9.53
N GLU A 213 12.54 12.82 9.61
CA GLU A 213 11.94 13.66 8.58
C GLU A 213 12.72 13.58 7.26
N GLU A 214 14.05 13.62 7.31
CA GLU A 214 14.92 13.46 6.14
C GLU A 214 14.75 12.07 5.50
N ILE A 215 14.73 11.02 6.33
CA ILE A 215 14.55 9.64 5.87
C ILE A 215 13.18 9.48 5.19
N PHE A 216 12.13 10.03 5.80
CA PHE A 216 10.79 10.00 5.22
C PHE A 216 10.73 10.68 3.85
N LEU A 217 11.29 11.90 3.72
CA LEU A 217 11.28 12.64 2.46
C LEU A 217 12.09 11.93 1.38
N ASP A 218 13.24 11.35 1.72
CA ASP A 218 14.07 10.56 0.80
C ASP A 218 13.31 9.30 0.33
N THR A 219 12.62 8.62 1.25
CA THR A 219 11.81 7.44 0.95
C THR A 219 10.62 7.79 0.07
N ARG A 220 9.88 8.84 0.44
CA ARG A 220 8.71 9.31 -0.31
C ARG A 220 9.04 9.68 -1.75
N ALA A 221 10.22 10.26 -1.97
CA ALA A 221 10.69 10.60 -3.32
C ALA A 221 11.01 9.38 -4.20
N LYS A 222 11.36 8.26 -3.59
CA LYS A 222 11.69 6.98 -4.26
C LYS A 222 10.51 6.03 -4.36
N ASP A 223 9.47 6.23 -3.58
CA ASP A 223 8.29 5.38 -3.57
C ASP A 223 7.58 5.44 -4.92
N THR A 224 7.35 4.29 -5.53
CA THR A 224 6.69 4.15 -6.84
C THR A 224 5.30 3.54 -6.73
N THR A 225 4.83 3.30 -5.51
CA THR A 225 3.54 2.68 -5.23
C THR A 225 2.41 3.70 -5.12
N ALA A 226 1.19 3.24 -5.08
CA ALA A 226 0.00 4.04 -4.77
C ALA A 226 -0.23 4.22 -3.26
N ALA A 227 0.68 3.72 -2.42
CA ALA A 227 0.61 3.96 -0.98
C ALA A 227 0.64 5.47 -0.67
N LEU A 228 0.05 5.82 0.45
CA LEU A 228 -0.06 7.19 0.96
C LEU A 228 0.79 7.37 2.22
N PRO A 229 2.11 7.32 2.12
CA PRO A 229 2.95 7.50 3.29
C PRO A 229 2.70 8.86 3.93
N MET A 230 2.56 8.84 5.26
CA MET A 230 2.25 10.02 6.06
C MET A 230 3.31 10.24 7.14
N ILE A 231 3.53 11.50 7.50
CA ILE A 231 4.39 11.91 8.61
C ILE A 231 3.64 12.91 9.49
N SER A 232 3.78 12.77 10.80
CA SER A 232 3.02 13.54 11.79
C SER A 232 3.49 14.98 12.01
N THR A 233 4.46 15.47 11.23
CA THR A 233 4.86 16.88 11.28
C THR A 233 3.71 17.76 10.79
N HIS A 234 3.68 19.01 11.25
CA HIS A 234 2.66 19.97 10.80
C HIS A 234 2.67 20.11 9.25
N SER A 235 3.86 20.25 8.66
CA SER A 235 4.00 20.28 7.20
C SER A 235 3.50 18.99 6.52
N GLY A 236 3.75 17.82 7.13
CA GLY A 236 3.25 16.54 6.64
C GLY A 236 1.73 16.45 6.66
N GLN A 237 1.10 16.94 7.72
CA GLN A 237 -0.36 17.01 7.84
C GLN A 237 -0.97 17.96 6.83
N GLU A 238 -0.43 19.17 6.66
CA GLU A 238 -0.90 20.11 5.65
C GLU A 238 -0.83 19.57 4.23
N VAL A 239 0.31 18.95 3.87
CA VAL A 239 0.47 18.34 2.54
C VAL A 239 -0.43 17.12 2.36
N THR A 240 -0.61 16.31 3.42
CA THR A 240 -1.55 15.19 3.43
C THR A 240 -2.98 15.68 3.20
N ASP A 241 -3.40 16.73 3.89
CA ASP A 241 -4.73 17.29 3.72
C ASP A 241 -4.95 17.87 2.31
N LEU A 242 -3.91 18.47 1.73
CA LEU A 242 -4.00 19.03 0.39
C LEU A 242 -4.03 17.96 -0.70
N LEU A 243 -3.15 16.96 -0.63
CA LEU A 243 -2.96 15.97 -1.70
C LEU A 243 -3.81 14.72 -1.50
N TYR A 244 -3.84 14.17 -0.29
CA TYR A 244 -4.38 12.83 -0.08
C TYR A 244 -5.91 12.79 -0.01
N LYS A 245 -6.54 13.81 0.50
CA LYS A 245 -8.01 13.87 0.48
C LYS A 245 -8.58 14.07 -0.93
N LYS A 246 -7.73 14.45 -1.89
CA LYS A 246 -8.18 14.89 -3.21
C LYS A 246 -7.53 14.15 -4.38
N ILE A 247 -6.21 14.02 -4.42
CA ILE A 247 -5.51 13.38 -5.55
C ILE A 247 -5.45 11.86 -5.38
N THR A 248 -5.29 11.38 -4.18
CA THR A 248 -5.03 9.97 -3.94
C THR A 248 -6.23 9.05 -4.09
N PRO A 249 -7.46 9.41 -3.70
CA PRO A 249 -8.61 8.58 -4.03
C PRO A 249 -8.67 8.25 -5.52
N PHE A 250 -8.32 9.24 -6.36
CA PHE A 250 -8.21 9.07 -7.80
C PHE A 250 -7.15 8.03 -8.21
N LEU A 251 -5.93 8.14 -7.68
CA LEU A 251 -4.84 7.22 -7.99
C LEU A 251 -5.10 5.81 -7.45
N TYR A 252 -5.65 5.73 -6.25
CA TYR A 252 -5.98 4.46 -5.59
C TYR A 252 -6.99 3.63 -6.38
N HIS A 253 -8.01 4.26 -6.98
CA HIS A 253 -8.96 3.56 -7.83
C HIS A 253 -8.30 2.91 -9.05
N PHE A 254 -7.28 3.55 -9.63
CA PHE A 254 -6.57 3.01 -10.78
C PHE A 254 -5.61 1.86 -10.41
N ASP A 255 -4.93 1.94 -9.28
CA ASP A 255 -3.91 0.97 -8.91
C ASP A 255 -4.49 -0.33 -8.34
N ASN A 256 -5.57 -0.24 -7.55
CA ASN A 256 -6.26 -1.42 -7.02
C ASN A 256 -7.29 -2.03 -7.98
N ASP A 257 -7.75 -1.28 -8.96
CA ASP A 257 -8.78 -1.74 -9.90
C ASP A 257 -8.22 -2.28 -11.20
N HIS A 258 -6.89 -2.47 -11.33
CA HIS A 258 -6.33 -3.17 -12.48
C HIS A 258 -7.01 -4.54 -12.68
N ASP A 259 -7.22 -5.28 -11.60
CA ASP A 259 -7.97 -6.55 -11.62
C ASP A 259 -9.50 -6.34 -11.67
N LYS A 260 -10.00 -5.15 -11.34
CA LYS A 260 -11.42 -4.80 -11.32
C LYS A 260 -11.88 -3.99 -12.53
N LEU A 261 -10.98 -3.54 -13.40
CA LEU A 261 -11.35 -2.99 -14.71
C LEU A 261 -12.13 -4.02 -15.55
N THR A 262 -11.93 -5.30 -15.31
CA THR A 262 -12.72 -6.38 -15.91
C THR A 262 -14.17 -6.43 -15.43
N PRO A 263 -14.49 -6.26 -14.13
CA PRO A 263 -15.88 -6.05 -13.68
C PRO A 263 -16.50 -4.74 -14.17
N TYR A 264 -15.75 -3.66 -14.30
CA TYR A 264 -16.24 -2.39 -14.85
C TYR A 264 -16.81 -2.56 -16.27
N LEU A 265 -16.16 -3.41 -17.08
CA LEU A 265 -16.70 -3.80 -18.38
C LEU A 265 -17.84 -4.85 -18.28
N LYS A 266 -17.91 -5.60 -17.17
CA LYS A 266 -18.97 -6.61 -16.96
C LYS A 266 -20.27 -6.03 -16.42
N ASN A 267 -20.21 -4.93 -15.66
CA ASN A 267 -21.34 -4.31 -15.00
C ASN A 267 -21.55 -2.89 -15.56
N HIS A 268 -22.11 -2.78 -16.76
CA HIS A 268 -22.52 -1.49 -17.31
C HIS A 268 -23.57 -0.73 -16.45
N GLU A 269 -24.05 -1.36 -15.39
CA GLU A 269 -25.13 -0.87 -14.55
C GLU A 269 -24.67 -0.29 -13.20
N SER A 270 -23.37 -0.29 -12.85
CA SER A 270 -22.96 0.29 -11.57
C SER A 270 -22.61 1.78 -11.71
N ASP A 271 -23.61 2.63 -11.53
CA ASP A 271 -23.46 4.08 -11.40
C ASP A 271 -22.44 4.49 -10.33
N GLU A 272 -22.17 3.63 -9.34
CA GLU A 272 -21.29 3.89 -8.21
C GLU A 272 -19.81 4.07 -8.61
N SER A 273 -19.29 3.23 -9.49
CA SER A 273 -17.87 3.34 -9.93
C SER A 273 -17.66 4.52 -10.87
N GLN A 274 -18.67 4.92 -11.62
CA GLN A 274 -18.63 6.10 -12.48
C GLN A 274 -18.68 7.38 -11.64
N CYS A 275 -19.57 7.46 -10.63
CA CYS A 275 -19.62 8.57 -9.68
C CYS A 275 -18.31 8.78 -8.94
N LEU A 276 -17.68 7.70 -8.45
CA LEU A 276 -16.40 7.78 -7.75
C LEU A 276 -15.25 8.31 -8.64
N ALA A 277 -15.24 7.91 -9.92
CA ALA A 277 -14.25 8.43 -10.87
C ALA A 277 -14.47 9.92 -11.17
N GLU A 278 -15.72 10.36 -11.32
CA GLU A 278 -16.07 11.76 -11.56
C GLU A 278 -15.80 12.65 -10.34
N GLU A 279 -16.12 12.19 -9.13
CA GLU A 279 -15.80 12.91 -7.88
C GLU A 279 -14.29 13.05 -7.67
N SER A 280 -13.55 11.99 -7.94
CA SER A 280 -12.08 11.99 -7.82
C SER A 280 -11.44 12.95 -8.83
N TYR A 281 -11.94 12.99 -10.06
CA TYR A 281 -11.50 13.93 -11.09
C TYR A 281 -11.78 15.38 -10.71
N SER A 282 -13.02 15.70 -10.31
CA SER A 282 -13.42 17.04 -9.87
C SER A 282 -12.56 17.53 -8.69
N SER A 283 -12.28 16.64 -7.75
CA SER A 283 -11.43 16.89 -6.60
C SER A 283 -9.98 17.20 -6.98
N LEU A 284 -9.45 16.53 -8.01
CA LEU A 284 -8.11 16.78 -8.53
C LEU A 284 -8.02 18.15 -9.24
N VAL A 285 -9.02 18.51 -10.04
CA VAL A 285 -9.11 19.83 -10.68
C VAL A 285 -9.14 20.96 -9.64
N GLU A 286 -9.95 20.82 -8.58
CA GLU A 286 -9.96 21.79 -7.48
C GLU A 286 -8.61 21.91 -6.76
N THR A 287 -7.90 20.79 -6.57
CA THR A 287 -6.58 20.80 -5.94
C THR A 287 -5.58 21.55 -6.78
N ILE A 288 -5.56 21.36 -8.09
CA ILE A 288 -4.70 22.11 -9.01
C ILE A 288 -5.00 23.60 -8.90
N LYS A 289 -6.29 23.97 -8.91
CA LYS A 289 -6.70 25.37 -8.75
C LYS A 289 -6.21 25.97 -7.44
N LYS A 290 -6.32 25.26 -6.32
CA LYS A 290 -5.77 25.69 -5.03
C LYS A 290 -4.27 25.87 -5.05
N ILE A 291 -3.51 24.95 -5.67
CA ILE A 291 -2.06 25.07 -5.81
C ILE A 291 -1.71 26.28 -6.70
N GLU A 292 -2.48 26.55 -7.74
CA GLU A 292 -2.32 27.75 -8.56
C GLU A 292 -2.59 29.04 -7.78
N GLU A 293 -3.63 29.05 -6.96
CA GLU A 293 -3.93 30.18 -6.07
C GLU A 293 -2.78 30.41 -5.08
N LEU A 294 -2.23 29.36 -4.46
CA LEU A 294 -1.04 29.45 -3.61
C LEU A 294 0.19 29.98 -4.37
N ASN A 295 0.36 29.62 -5.63
CA ASN A 295 1.41 30.15 -6.50
C ASN A 295 1.21 31.64 -6.83
N THR A 296 -0.04 32.14 -6.79
CA THR A 296 -0.37 33.54 -7.15
C THR A 296 -0.36 34.48 -5.95
N VAL A 297 -0.54 34.01 -4.73
CA VAL A 297 -0.59 34.84 -3.53
C VAL A 297 0.80 35.34 -3.15
N SER A 298 1.14 36.57 -3.57
CA SER A 298 2.25 37.30 -2.99
C SER A 298 1.80 37.87 -1.65
N LYS A 299 2.18 37.28 -0.52
CA LYS A 299 2.01 37.91 0.78
C LYS A 299 2.98 39.10 0.86
N LYS A 300 2.49 40.32 0.64
CA LYS A 300 3.17 41.57 1.02
C LYS A 300 3.13 41.67 2.53
N PHE A 301 4.23 41.39 3.18
CA PHE A 301 4.44 41.75 4.56
C PHE A 301 5.63 42.71 4.63
N LEU A 302 5.39 43.95 5.03
CA LEU A 302 6.38 45.00 5.39
C LEU A 302 7.71 44.89 4.60
N TRP A 303 7.84 45.60 3.46
CA TRP A 303 9.07 45.85 2.71
C TRP A 303 9.75 44.66 1.99
N TRP A 304 9.38 43.42 2.27
CA TRP A 304 9.99 42.20 1.69
C TRP A 304 8.99 41.42 0.87
N THR A 305 9.22 41.32 -0.43
CA THR A 305 8.52 40.40 -1.30
C THR A 305 9.04 39.01 -1.00
N ARG A 306 8.27 38.17 -0.27
CA ARG A 306 8.59 36.75 -0.16
C ARG A 306 8.49 36.13 -1.54
N LYS A 307 9.54 35.37 -1.92
CA LYS A 307 9.53 34.63 -3.17
C LYS A 307 8.30 33.70 -3.19
N LYS A 308 7.47 33.89 -4.21
CA LYS A 308 6.37 33.05 -4.59
C LYS A 308 6.80 31.56 -4.58
N MET A 309 5.96 30.69 -4.04
CA MET A 309 6.09 29.26 -4.29
C MET A 309 5.86 29.02 -5.79
N THR A 310 6.88 28.58 -6.51
CA THR A 310 6.74 28.18 -7.91
C THR A 310 6.73 26.67 -8.00
N VAL A 311 5.54 26.10 -7.96
CA VAL A 311 5.32 24.69 -8.29
C VAL A 311 4.96 24.62 -9.77
N ASN A 312 5.76 23.88 -10.54
CA ASN A 312 5.49 23.70 -11.97
C ASN A 312 4.41 22.63 -12.15
N LEU A 313 3.22 23.02 -12.56
CA LEU A 313 2.07 22.16 -12.78
C LEU A 313 1.87 21.77 -14.25
N THR A 314 2.75 22.21 -15.14
CA THR A 314 2.55 22.05 -16.59
C THR A 314 2.36 20.57 -16.99
N ASN A 315 3.25 19.69 -16.52
CA ASN A 315 3.16 18.27 -16.84
C ASN A 315 1.90 17.63 -16.25
N LEU A 316 1.57 17.93 -14.99
CA LEU A 316 0.38 17.40 -14.33
C LEU A 316 -0.89 17.82 -15.08
N LYS A 317 -1.00 19.09 -15.48
CA LYS A 317 -2.13 19.58 -16.27
C LYS A 317 -2.26 18.89 -17.63
N ALA A 318 -1.14 18.68 -18.32
CA ALA A 318 -1.14 17.97 -19.61
C ALA A 318 -1.59 16.51 -19.45
N LEU A 319 -1.14 15.82 -18.41
CA LEU A 319 -1.56 14.44 -18.09
C LEU A 319 -3.05 14.37 -17.74
N LEU A 320 -3.55 15.33 -16.97
CA LEU A 320 -4.98 15.39 -16.63
C LEU A 320 -5.86 15.64 -17.84
N ALA A 321 -5.48 16.58 -18.72
CA ALA A 321 -6.22 16.83 -19.94
C ALA A 321 -6.23 15.59 -20.87
N SER A 322 -5.11 14.87 -20.94
CA SER A 322 -5.03 13.61 -21.69
C SER A 322 -5.96 12.55 -21.11
N TYR A 323 -5.98 12.42 -19.78
CA TYR A 323 -6.85 11.50 -19.08
C TYR A 323 -8.34 11.83 -19.31
N GLU A 324 -8.72 13.09 -19.12
CA GLU A 324 -10.09 13.57 -19.34
C GLU A 324 -10.60 13.24 -20.75
N ASN A 325 -9.81 13.58 -21.76
CA ASN A 325 -10.16 13.29 -23.14
C ASN A 325 -10.36 11.78 -23.39
N SER A 326 -9.50 10.95 -22.79
CA SER A 326 -9.60 9.50 -22.92
C SER A 326 -10.85 8.97 -22.20
N MET A 327 -11.17 9.46 -21.00
CA MET A 327 -12.37 9.05 -20.26
C MET A 327 -13.67 9.42 -20.99
N VAL A 328 -13.75 10.62 -21.56
CA VAL A 328 -14.90 11.01 -22.40
C VAL A 328 -15.08 10.07 -23.60
N GLN A 329 -13.98 9.65 -24.22
CA GLN A 329 -14.04 8.67 -25.32
C GLN A 329 -14.50 7.29 -24.83
N VAL A 330 -13.97 6.81 -23.72
CA VAL A 330 -14.39 5.53 -23.10
C VAL A 330 -15.86 5.54 -22.76
N GLN A 331 -16.36 6.58 -22.09
CA GLN A 331 -17.78 6.71 -21.75
C GLN A 331 -18.69 6.70 -22.99
N ARG A 332 -18.29 7.42 -24.05
CA ARG A 332 -19.03 7.41 -25.32
C ARG A 332 -19.06 6.02 -25.93
N GLN A 333 -17.92 5.35 -26.01
CA GLN A 333 -17.80 3.99 -26.56
C GLN A 333 -18.62 2.98 -25.76
N MET A 334 -18.60 3.09 -24.41
CA MET A 334 -19.43 2.23 -23.55
C MET A 334 -20.93 2.44 -23.79
N LYS A 335 -21.36 3.68 -23.94
CA LYS A 335 -22.76 4.00 -24.28
C LYS A 335 -23.18 3.44 -25.65
N GLU A 336 -22.27 3.45 -26.61
CA GLU A 336 -22.49 2.90 -27.95
C GLU A 336 -22.49 1.35 -27.97
N LEU A 337 -21.91 0.68 -26.97
CA LEU A 337 -21.99 -0.77 -26.84
C LEU A 337 -23.42 -1.26 -26.58
N GLY A 338 -24.21 -0.48 -25.85
CA GLY A 338 -25.54 -0.86 -25.43
C GLY A 338 -25.55 -1.95 -24.34
N PRO A 339 -26.68 -2.65 -24.16
CA PRO A 339 -26.82 -3.67 -23.11
C PRO A 339 -25.82 -4.83 -23.32
N ASP A 340 -25.34 -5.38 -22.20
CA ASP A 340 -24.33 -6.45 -22.21
C ASP A 340 -24.90 -7.81 -22.66
N ARG A 341 -25.04 -7.95 -23.97
CA ARG A 341 -25.49 -9.18 -24.61
C ARG A 341 -24.47 -10.32 -24.50
N LEU A 342 -23.20 -10.01 -24.30
CA LEU A 342 -22.11 -11.01 -24.26
C LEU A 342 -22.06 -11.79 -22.94
N ASN A 343 -22.78 -11.37 -21.91
CA ASN A 343 -22.89 -12.10 -20.64
C ASN A 343 -23.95 -13.22 -20.65
N GLN A 344 -24.70 -13.39 -21.72
CA GLN A 344 -25.56 -14.56 -21.87
C GLN A 344 -24.73 -15.83 -21.80
N LYS A 345 -25.28 -16.88 -21.17
CA LYS A 345 -24.55 -18.10 -20.86
C LYS A 345 -25.13 -19.29 -21.61
N GLU A 346 -24.25 -20.13 -22.13
CA GLU A 346 -24.57 -21.41 -22.73
C GLU A 346 -24.03 -22.53 -21.85
N ILE A 347 -24.79 -23.63 -21.75
CA ILE A 347 -24.46 -24.79 -20.92
C ILE A 347 -24.14 -25.95 -21.82
N PHE A 348 -22.96 -26.52 -21.66
CA PHE A 348 -22.49 -27.71 -22.35
C PHE A 348 -22.42 -28.86 -21.38
N ARG A 349 -22.90 -30.03 -21.80
CA ARG A 349 -22.91 -31.25 -20.98
C ARG A 349 -22.12 -32.33 -21.68
N THR A 350 -21.19 -32.92 -20.96
CA THR A 350 -20.51 -34.16 -21.33
C THR A 350 -20.82 -35.24 -20.31
N PRO A 351 -20.47 -36.52 -20.56
CA PRO A 351 -20.69 -37.58 -19.59
C PRO A 351 -20.09 -37.33 -18.22
N SER A 352 -18.96 -36.61 -18.14
CA SER A 352 -18.22 -36.36 -16.90
C SER A 352 -18.46 -34.97 -16.27
N GLN A 353 -18.95 -33.98 -17.03
CA GLN A 353 -19.05 -32.62 -16.54
C GLN A 353 -20.14 -31.79 -17.20
N THR A 354 -20.54 -30.71 -16.49
CA THR A 354 -21.37 -29.64 -17.03
C THR A 354 -20.55 -28.34 -16.97
N VAL A 355 -20.35 -27.72 -18.12
CA VAL A 355 -19.54 -26.50 -18.25
C VAL A 355 -20.45 -25.36 -18.76
N GLN A 356 -20.26 -24.17 -18.24
CA GLN A 356 -20.98 -22.99 -18.61
C GLN A 356 -20.02 -21.94 -19.18
N TYR A 357 -20.27 -21.50 -20.40
CA TYR A 357 -19.53 -20.41 -21.04
C TYR A 357 -20.43 -19.20 -21.27
N SER A 358 -19.87 -17.98 -21.07
CA SER A 358 -20.52 -16.77 -21.56
C SER A 358 -20.41 -16.69 -23.09
N TRP A 359 -21.29 -15.94 -23.75
CA TRP A 359 -21.15 -15.67 -25.17
C TRP A 359 -19.81 -14.98 -25.47
N ARG A 360 -19.32 -14.14 -24.56
CA ARG A 360 -17.97 -13.53 -24.65
C ARG A 360 -16.90 -14.60 -24.77
N ASP A 361 -16.91 -15.58 -23.85
CA ASP A 361 -15.93 -16.67 -23.85
C ASP A 361 -16.05 -17.50 -25.13
N LEU A 362 -17.26 -17.81 -25.54
CA LEU A 362 -17.49 -18.56 -26.80
C LEU A 362 -16.92 -17.85 -28.02
N LEU A 363 -17.16 -16.55 -28.14
CA LEU A 363 -16.78 -15.78 -29.32
C LEU A 363 -15.28 -15.44 -29.37
N THR A 364 -14.63 -15.27 -28.21
CA THR A 364 -13.21 -14.87 -28.13
C THR A 364 -12.24 -16.06 -28.09
N THR A 365 -12.69 -17.26 -27.74
CA THR A 365 -11.82 -18.43 -27.65
C THR A 365 -11.58 -19.09 -28.99
N ASP A 366 -10.33 -19.47 -29.27
CA ASP A 366 -9.97 -20.27 -30.46
C ASP A 366 -10.03 -21.76 -30.13
N TYR A 367 -11.24 -22.30 -30.17
CA TYR A 367 -11.48 -23.71 -29.85
C TYR A 367 -10.78 -24.67 -30.81
N LYS A 368 -10.62 -24.32 -32.09
CA LYS A 368 -9.96 -25.18 -33.09
C LYS A 368 -8.50 -25.44 -32.74
N THR A 369 -7.77 -24.40 -32.35
CA THR A 369 -6.38 -24.55 -31.89
C THR A 369 -6.28 -25.35 -30.60
N ILE A 370 -7.20 -25.13 -29.62
CA ILE A 370 -7.21 -25.87 -28.37
C ILE A 370 -7.49 -27.35 -28.63
N VAL A 371 -8.52 -27.68 -29.42
CA VAL A 371 -8.86 -29.07 -29.79
C VAL A 371 -7.70 -29.74 -30.49
N ALA A 372 -7.06 -29.11 -31.47
CA ALA A 372 -5.89 -29.66 -32.15
C ALA A 372 -4.74 -29.97 -31.17
N GLY A 373 -4.48 -29.08 -30.21
CA GLY A 373 -3.47 -29.33 -29.16
C GLY A 373 -3.81 -30.48 -28.24
N LEU A 374 -5.07 -30.61 -27.85
CA LEU A 374 -5.55 -31.76 -27.04
C LEU A 374 -5.48 -33.10 -27.82
N GLN A 375 -5.86 -33.09 -29.09
CA GLN A 375 -5.78 -34.28 -29.95
C GLN A 375 -4.32 -34.73 -30.13
N GLU A 376 -3.36 -33.83 -30.24
CA GLU A 376 -1.94 -34.18 -30.32
C GLU A 376 -1.45 -34.78 -28.99
N ARG A 377 -1.81 -34.22 -27.87
CA ARG A 377 -1.49 -34.77 -26.55
C ARG A 377 -2.12 -36.16 -26.32
N LEU A 378 -3.33 -36.35 -26.82
CA LEU A 378 -4.05 -37.62 -26.71
C LEU A 378 -3.30 -38.80 -27.40
N LYS A 379 -2.53 -38.53 -28.47
CA LYS A 379 -1.75 -39.56 -29.19
C LYS A 379 -0.65 -40.18 -28.32
N SER A 380 -0.09 -39.40 -27.38
CA SER A 380 0.98 -39.84 -26.48
C SER A 380 0.50 -40.24 -25.07
N ALA A 381 -0.77 -40.07 -24.77
CA ALA A 381 -1.31 -40.34 -23.46
C ALA A 381 -1.45 -41.87 -23.23
N THR A 382 -1.01 -42.35 -22.08
CA THR A 382 -1.05 -43.76 -21.69
C THR A 382 -1.96 -44.02 -20.51
N ASP A 383 -2.28 -43.03 -19.71
CA ASP A 383 -3.16 -43.14 -18.57
C ASP A 383 -4.64 -43.06 -19.00
N SER A 384 -5.44 -44.03 -18.57
CA SER A 384 -6.83 -44.14 -18.99
C SER A 384 -7.72 -43.01 -18.46
N TRP A 385 -7.39 -42.44 -17.29
CA TRP A 385 -8.13 -41.33 -16.72
C TRP A 385 -7.83 -40.05 -17.48
N ASP A 386 -6.55 -39.76 -17.79
CA ASP A 386 -6.13 -38.64 -18.60
C ASP A 386 -6.74 -38.69 -20.00
N ILE A 387 -6.76 -39.88 -20.62
CA ILE A 387 -7.41 -40.12 -21.91
C ILE A 387 -8.90 -39.78 -21.86
N GLY A 388 -9.59 -40.19 -20.80
CA GLY A 388 -11.00 -39.87 -20.58
C GLY A 388 -11.25 -38.38 -20.48
N GLN A 389 -10.48 -37.70 -19.63
CA GLN A 389 -10.59 -36.24 -19.43
C GLN A 389 -10.31 -35.44 -20.72
N MET A 390 -9.28 -35.83 -21.47
CA MET A 390 -8.97 -35.13 -22.75
C MET A 390 -10.09 -35.34 -23.79
N LYS A 391 -10.66 -36.51 -23.89
CA LYS A 391 -11.82 -36.79 -24.78
C LYS A 391 -13.03 -35.96 -24.42
N ASP A 392 -13.34 -35.83 -23.13
CA ASP A 392 -14.45 -35.00 -22.64
C ASP A 392 -14.23 -33.52 -22.91
N LEU A 393 -13.00 -33.03 -22.71
CA LEU A 393 -12.63 -31.66 -23.07
C LEU A 393 -12.73 -31.39 -24.56
N ILE A 394 -12.24 -32.29 -25.40
CA ILE A 394 -12.36 -32.18 -26.87
C ILE A 394 -13.85 -32.11 -27.25
N SER A 395 -14.69 -33.00 -26.74
CA SER A 395 -16.12 -32.98 -26.99
C SER A 395 -16.78 -31.65 -26.55
N THR A 396 -16.40 -31.13 -25.39
CA THR A 396 -16.91 -29.85 -24.88
C THR A 396 -16.52 -28.71 -25.82
N TYR A 397 -15.26 -28.65 -26.24
CA TYR A 397 -14.76 -27.57 -27.09
C TYR A 397 -15.29 -27.67 -28.54
N ASP A 398 -15.54 -28.87 -29.07
CA ASP A 398 -16.19 -29.05 -30.36
C ASP A 398 -17.64 -28.51 -30.31
N GLN A 399 -18.41 -28.84 -29.24
CA GLN A 399 -19.74 -28.30 -29.03
C GLN A 399 -19.71 -26.75 -28.91
N ALA A 400 -18.74 -26.21 -28.14
CA ALA A 400 -18.56 -24.76 -27.97
C ALA A 400 -18.22 -24.07 -29.32
N ASN A 401 -17.39 -24.69 -30.15
CA ASN A 401 -17.06 -24.18 -31.48
C ASN A 401 -18.27 -24.15 -32.42
N LEU A 402 -19.05 -25.23 -32.43
CA LEU A 402 -20.31 -25.27 -33.20
C LEU A 402 -21.26 -24.16 -32.75
N LYS A 403 -21.44 -23.98 -31.45
CA LYS A 403 -22.27 -22.92 -30.89
C LYS A 403 -21.76 -21.52 -31.24
N LYS A 404 -20.45 -21.32 -31.22
CA LYS A 404 -19.81 -20.07 -31.69
C LYS A 404 -20.19 -19.78 -33.14
N GLU A 405 -20.09 -20.76 -34.04
CA GLU A 405 -20.43 -20.61 -35.45
C GLU A 405 -21.94 -20.28 -35.63
N GLU A 406 -22.83 -20.95 -34.87
CA GLU A 406 -24.27 -20.64 -34.85
C GLU A 406 -24.55 -19.20 -34.38
N LEU A 407 -23.89 -18.78 -33.29
CA LEU A 407 -24.05 -17.41 -32.75
C LEU A 407 -23.61 -16.35 -33.75
N ILE A 408 -22.46 -16.53 -34.39
CA ILE A 408 -21.95 -15.60 -35.42
C ILE A 408 -22.91 -15.53 -36.59
N LYS A 409 -23.49 -16.66 -37.01
CA LYS A 409 -24.44 -16.71 -38.11
C LYS A 409 -25.79 -16.06 -37.77
N ALA A 410 -26.28 -16.30 -36.53
CA ALA A 410 -27.55 -15.77 -36.07
C ALA A 410 -27.51 -14.27 -35.71
N GLN A 411 -26.33 -13.81 -35.22
CA GLN A 411 -26.12 -12.46 -34.71
C GLN A 411 -24.75 -11.91 -35.18
N PRO A 412 -24.63 -11.51 -36.45
CA PRO A 412 -23.36 -11.08 -37.04
C PRO A 412 -22.82 -9.78 -36.44
N ASP A 413 -23.62 -9.00 -35.73
CA ASP A 413 -23.25 -7.80 -35.02
C ASP A 413 -22.42 -8.07 -33.75
N LEU A 414 -22.42 -9.32 -33.20
CA LEU A 414 -21.66 -9.66 -32.03
C LEU A 414 -20.15 -9.52 -32.22
N ALA A 415 -19.62 -9.77 -33.42
CA ALA A 415 -18.21 -9.57 -33.74
C ALA A 415 -17.83 -8.08 -33.57
N ASN A 416 -18.66 -7.16 -34.03
CA ASN A 416 -18.45 -5.72 -33.87
C ASN A 416 -18.50 -5.29 -32.39
N ILE A 417 -19.36 -5.91 -31.58
CA ILE A 417 -19.40 -5.65 -30.12
C ILE A 417 -18.07 -6.07 -29.47
N ILE A 418 -17.50 -7.21 -29.85
CA ILE A 418 -16.20 -7.69 -29.33
C ILE A 418 -15.06 -6.74 -29.71
N GLU A 419 -15.04 -6.26 -30.96
CA GLU A 419 -14.04 -5.29 -31.41
C GLU A 419 -14.14 -3.97 -30.61
N LYS A 420 -15.36 -3.48 -30.40
CA LYS A 420 -15.61 -2.29 -29.58
C LYS A 420 -15.18 -2.50 -28.12
N GLU A 421 -15.50 -3.63 -27.51
CA GLU A 421 -15.00 -3.96 -26.16
C GLU A 421 -13.47 -4.01 -26.10
N SER A 422 -12.84 -4.58 -27.12
CA SER A 422 -11.36 -4.64 -27.20
C SER A 422 -10.76 -3.23 -27.30
N ALA A 423 -11.37 -2.34 -28.07
CA ALA A 423 -10.94 -0.95 -28.18
C ALA A 423 -11.11 -0.20 -26.84
N ILE A 424 -12.22 -0.41 -26.14
CA ILE A 424 -12.47 0.16 -24.80
C ILE A 424 -11.43 -0.35 -23.81
N LYS A 425 -11.14 -1.66 -23.78
CA LYS A 425 -10.09 -2.24 -22.91
C LYS A 425 -8.72 -1.61 -23.17
N LYS A 426 -8.35 -1.39 -24.42
CA LYS A 426 -7.10 -0.70 -24.77
C LYS A 426 -7.06 0.74 -24.27
N SER A 427 -8.19 1.46 -24.40
CA SER A 427 -8.29 2.84 -23.91
C SER A 427 -8.17 2.90 -22.38
N ILE A 428 -8.82 1.97 -21.66
CA ILE A 428 -8.73 1.86 -20.20
C ILE A 428 -7.31 1.52 -19.77
N ALA A 429 -6.62 0.59 -20.45
CA ALA A 429 -5.22 0.28 -20.17
C ALA A 429 -4.30 1.50 -20.38
N SER A 430 -4.57 2.30 -21.44
CA SER A 430 -3.86 3.57 -21.64
C SER A 430 -4.07 4.56 -20.49
N ASN A 431 -5.30 4.62 -19.96
CA ASN A 431 -5.61 5.48 -18.80
C ASN A 431 -4.86 5.06 -17.54
N TYR A 432 -4.63 3.77 -17.34
CA TYR A 432 -3.80 3.27 -16.25
C TYR A 432 -2.37 3.84 -16.30
N PHE A 433 -1.72 3.82 -17.47
CA PHE A 433 -0.39 4.41 -17.63
C PHE A 433 -0.39 5.93 -17.39
N THR A 434 -1.45 6.62 -17.80
CA THR A 434 -1.60 8.06 -17.53
C THR A 434 -1.76 8.32 -16.02
N ALA A 435 -2.56 7.52 -15.31
CA ALA A 435 -2.71 7.62 -13.87
C ALA A 435 -1.38 7.36 -13.12
N ALA A 436 -0.60 6.37 -13.53
CA ALA A 436 0.72 6.11 -12.97
C ALA A 436 1.69 7.30 -13.19
N ALA A 437 1.62 7.95 -14.36
CA ALA A 437 2.39 9.17 -14.64
C ALA A 437 1.94 10.35 -13.77
N ILE A 438 0.63 10.51 -13.50
CA ILE A 438 0.08 11.50 -12.56
C ILE A 438 0.62 11.25 -11.16
N GLY A 439 0.66 10.00 -10.70
CA GLY A 439 1.24 9.64 -9.41
C GLY A 439 2.72 9.99 -9.28
N LYS A 440 3.48 9.84 -10.37
CA LYS A 440 4.89 10.27 -10.41
C LYS A 440 5.04 11.79 -10.27
N GLU A 441 4.20 12.57 -10.92
CA GLU A 441 4.21 14.05 -10.77
C GLU A 441 3.72 14.47 -9.38
N GLU A 442 2.75 13.78 -8.79
CA GLU A 442 2.29 14.01 -7.41
C GLU A 442 3.42 13.86 -6.40
N ARG A 443 4.25 12.80 -6.53
CA ARG A 443 5.41 12.60 -5.63
C ARG A 443 6.42 13.76 -5.68
N LYS A 444 6.64 14.31 -6.86
CA LYS A 444 7.49 15.52 -7.01
C LYS A 444 6.86 16.73 -6.34
N LEU A 445 5.54 16.88 -6.47
CA LEU A 445 4.79 17.95 -5.82
C LEU A 445 4.85 17.85 -4.29
N TYR A 446 4.74 16.65 -3.73
CA TYR A 446 4.79 16.43 -2.29
C TYR A 446 6.04 17.06 -1.67
N ALA A 447 7.22 16.76 -2.18
CA ALA A 447 8.47 17.28 -1.66
C ALA A 447 8.58 18.81 -1.79
N ALA A 448 8.06 19.37 -2.89
CA ALA A 448 8.07 20.82 -3.12
C ALA A 448 7.11 21.54 -2.17
N LEU A 449 5.90 21.02 -1.99
CA LEU A 449 4.89 21.57 -1.06
C LEU A 449 5.37 21.45 0.39
N TYR A 450 5.95 20.34 0.77
CA TYR A 450 6.51 20.12 2.10
C TYR A 450 7.59 21.15 2.44
N LYS A 451 8.55 21.36 1.54
CA LYS A 451 9.60 22.39 1.72
C LYS A 451 9.02 23.79 1.77
N SER A 452 7.95 24.07 1.03
CA SER A 452 7.29 25.37 1.06
C SER A 452 6.57 25.59 2.39
N SER A 453 5.80 24.63 2.86
CA SER A 453 5.13 24.67 4.16
C SER A 453 6.12 24.91 5.31
N GLN A 454 7.29 24.26 5.29
CA GLN A 454 8.34 24.47 6.29
C GLN A 454 8.88 25.90 6.32
N LYS A 455 8.94 26.59 5.18
CA LYS A 455 9.42 27.98 5.12
C LYS A 455 8.41 28.99 5.65
N ASP A 456 7.13 28.68 5.52
CA ASP A 456 6.04 29.55 5.97
C ASP A 456 5.73 29.38 7.46
N GLN A 457 6.12 28.25 8.04
CA GLN A 457 6.06 27.97 9.47
C GLN A 457 7.33 28.48 10.14
N LEU A 458 7.31 29.76 10.46
CA LEU A 458 8.36 30.36 11.23
C LEU A 458 8.51 29.71 12.61
N LEU A 459 9.54 28.87 12.72
CA LEU A 459 10.44 28.68 13.86
C LEU A 459 9.96 27.96 15.12
N ASP A 460 8.67 27.88 15.47
CA ASP A 460 8.29 27.49 16.84
C ASP A 460 7.39 26.25 17.01
N ALA A 461 6.94 25.62 15.94
CA ALA A 461 6.19 24.37 16.10
C ALA A 461 7.16 23.20 16.40
N PRO A 462 6.94 22.44 17.49
CA PRO A 462 7.76 21.27 17.78
C PRO A 462 7.69 20.30 16.59
N ASN A 463 8.86 19.88 16.10
CA ASN A 463 8.97 18.89 15.05
C ASN A 463 9.65 17.63 15.61
N PRO A 464 8.89 16.69 16.22
CA PRO A 464 9.45 15.51 16.85
C PRO A 464 10.21 14.61 15.85
N CYS A 465 9.82 14.60 14.57
CA CYS A 465 10.48 13.78 13.55
C CYS A 465 11.86 14.32 13.17
N ARG A 466 12.03 15.65 13.12
CA ARG A 466 13.35 16.30 12.93
C ARG A 466 14.23 16.20 14.16
N ASN A 467 13.61 16.21 15.34
CA ASN A 467 14.33 16.11 16.60
C ASN A 467 14.74 14.69 16.97
N PHE A 468 14.21 13.69 16.27
CA PHE A 468 14.62 12.28 16.43
C PHE A 468 15.74 11.97 15.44
N LYS A 469 16.94 11.74 15.94
CA LYS A 469 18.16 11.50 15.13
C LYS A 469 18.64 10.06 15.32
N LEU A 470 18.98 9.40 14.20
CA LEU A 470 19.57 8.06 14.20
C LEU A 470 21.08 8.09 14.46
#